data_028b2a720290ffcb3dc8f1ac0adfb471
#
_entry.id   028b2a720290ffcb3dc8f1ac0adfb471
#
_cell.length_a   1.000
_cell.length_b   1.000
_cell.length_c   1.000
_cell.angle_alpha   90.00
_cell.angle_beta   90.00
_cell.angle_gamma   90.00
#
_symmetry.space_group_name_H-M   'P 1'
#
loop_
_entity.id
_entity.type
_entity.pdbx_description
1 polymer ?
#
loop_
_entity_poly.entity_id
_entity_poly.type
_entity_poly.pdbx_seq_one_letter_code
_entity_poly.pdbx_strand_id
1 'polypeptide(L)'
;MITHLEPDIQECEVKWALGSITTNKASGGVGIPVELFQTLSNDAVKVLHSICQKIWKTQQWPQDWKRSVFIPIPKKGNPKECSNYSTIALISHASKVMLKILQARLQQYMNYELPNQAGFRKGRETRDQIANICWIMKKARKFFIDYAKAFDCVDHNKLENSERDGDTRPPDLPLEKSAWRSGSSS
;
A
#
# COMPACT_ATOMS: atom_id res chain seq x y z
N MET A 1 21.04 -5.84 6.54
CA MET A 1 21.79 -5.49 5.31
C MET A 1 21.39 -6.45 4.20
N ILE A 2 20.26 -6.17 3.52
CA ILE A 2 19.65 -7.06 2.49
C ILE A 2 20.09 -6.65 1.06
N THR A 3 20.95 -5.66 0.95
CA THR A 3 21.25 -4.93 -0.29
C THR A 3 22.07 -5.68 -1.34
N HIS A 4 22.54 -6.90 -1.10
CA HIS A 4 23.37 -7.64 -2.07
C HIS A 4 22.69 -8.85 -2.72
N LEU A 5 21.43 -9.15 -2.43
CA LEU A 5 20.77 -10.38 -2.89
C LEU A 5 19.60 -10.14 -3.88
N GLU A 6 19.19 -8.90 -4.13
CA GLU A 6 18.11 -8.65 -5.05
C GLU A 6 18.64 -8.19 -6.41
N PRO A 7 18.20 -8.83 -7.49
CA PRO A 7 18.65 -8.49 -8.83
C PRO A 7 18.21 -7.09 -9.24
N ASP A 8 18.98 -6.46 -10.11
CA ASP A 8 18.61 -5.21 -10.77
C ASP A 8 17.22 -5.31 -11.41
N ILE A 9 16.51 -4.18 -11.48
CA ILE A 9 15.21 -4.13 -12.16
C ILE A 9 15.40 -4.46 -13.63
N GLN A 10 14.57 -5.39 -14.14
CA GLN A 10 14.61 -5.86 -15.50
C GLN A 10 13.59 -5.10 -16.38
N GLU A 11 13.89 -4.96 -17.67
CA GLU A 11 12.97 -4.33 -18.63
C GLU A 11 11.62 -5.06 -18.74
N CYS A 12 11.63 -6.40 -18.59
CA CYS A 12 10.42 -7.21 -18.59
C CYS A 12 9.50 -6.89 -17.39
N GLU A 13 10.06 -6.56 -16.23
CA GLU A 13 9.27 -6.13 -15.05
C GLU A 13 8.59 -4.79 -15.32
N VAL A 14 9.28 -3.86 -15.98
CA VAL A 14 8.69 -2.55 -16.36
C VAL A 14 7.55 -2.75 -17.36
N LYS A 15 7.74 -3.59 -18.38
CA LYS A 15 6.69 -3.93 -19.37
C LYS A 15 5.48 -4.58 -18.69
N TRP A 16 5.73 -5.54 -17.80
CA TRP A 16 4.67 -6.18 -17.02
C TRP A 16 3.92 -5.19 -16.14
N ALA A 17 4.65 -4.34 -15.42
CA ALA A 17 4.05 -3.34 -14.54
C ALA A 17 3.17 -2.35 -15.32
N LEU A 18 3.65 -1.86 -16.47
CA LEU A 18 2.87 -1.00 -17.37
C LEU A 18 1.57 -1.66 -17.83
N GLY A 19 1.62 -2.92 -18.26
CA GLY A 19 0.44 -3.67 -18.67
C GLY A 19 -0.54 -3.97 -17.52
N SER A 20 -0.05 -3.97 -16.27
CA SER A 20 -0.86 -4.25 -15.09
C SER A 20 -1.60 -3.03 -14.53
N ILE A 21 -1.27 -1.82 -14.97
CA ILE A 21 -1.96 -0.60 -14.54
C ILE A 21 -3.26 -0.45 -15.32
N THR A 22 -4.37 -0.33 -14.59
CA THR A 22 -5.70 -0.17 -15.22
C THR A 22 -5.85 1.18 -15.89
N THR A 23 -6.43 1.17 -17.09
CA THR A 23 -6.79 2.36 -17.88
C THR A 23 -7.96 3.14 -17.26
N ASN A 24 -8.25 4.32 -17.81
CA ASN A 24 -9.36 5.19 -17.37
C ASN A 24 -9.30 5.55 -15.87
N LYS A 25 -8.09 5.74 -15.33
CA LYS A 25 -7.86 6.21 -13.97
C LYS A 25 -7.28 7.62 -13.98
N ALA A 26 -7.69 8.42 -13.01
CA ALA A 26 -7.16 9.77 -12.84
C ALA A 26 -5.64 9.73 -12.69
N SER A 27 -4.97 10.57 -13.47
CA SER A 27 -3.54 10.82 -13.37
C SER A 27 -3.26 11.66 -12.11
N GLY A 28 -2.14 11.38 -11.43
CA GLY A 28 -1.67 12.25 -10.36
C GLY A 28 -1.12 13.59 -10.89
N GLY A 29 -0.38 14.32 -10.06
CA GLY A 29 0.03 15.71 -10.30
C GLY A 29 0.74 16.01 -11.62
N VAL A 30 1.33 15.01 -12.30
CA VAL A 30 1.99 15.19 -13.61
C VAL A 30 1.00 15.17 -14.78
N GLY A 31 -0.24 14.74 -14.56
CA GLY A 31 -1.31 14.80 -15.57
C GLY A 31 -1.16 13.84 -16.77
N ILE A 32 -0.15 12.96 -16.80
CA ILE A 32 0.08 12.04 -17.92
C ILE A 32 -0.82 10.80 -17.74
N PRO A 33 -1.77 10.53 -18.64
CA PRO A 33 -2.63 9.35 -18.55
C PRO A 33 -1.85 8.06 -18.81
N VAL A 34 -2.30 6.95 -18.22
CA VAL A 34 -1.61 5.65 -18.33
C VAL A 34 -1.63 5.12 -19.77
N GLU A 35 -2.65 5.46 -20.54
CA GLU A 35 -2.82 5.07 -21.94
C GLU A 35 -1.64 5.50 -22.80
N LEU A 36 -1.09 6.70 -22.52
CA LEU A 36 0.13 7.15 -23.19
C LEU A 36 1.32 6.25 -22.88
N PHE A 37 1.47 5.81 -21.63
CA PHE A 37 2.54 4.88 -21.24
C PHE A 37 2.37 3.50 -21.89
N GLN A 38 1.15 3.04 -22.11
CA GLN A 38 0.87 1.73 -22.73
C GLN A 38 1.08 1.73 -24.25
N THR A 39 0.96 2.89 -24.89
CA THR A 39 1.23 3.06 -26.32
C THR A 39 2.70 3.43 -26.61
N LEU A 40 3.53 3.53 -25.57
CA LEU A 40 4.93 3.90 -25.72
C LEU A 40 5.70 2.89 -26.55
N SER A 41 6.57 3.40 -27.43
CA SER A 41 7.55 2.60 -28.14
C SER A 41 8.51 1.86 -27.19
N ASN A 42 9.19 0.85 -27.68
CA ASN A 42 10.22 0.15 -26.91
C ASN A 42 11.29 1.10 -26.35
N ASP A 43 11.60 2.21 -27.02
CA ASP A 43 12.61 3.16 -26.55
C ASP A 43 12.14 3.93 -25.32
N ALA A 44 10.87 4.29 -25.27
CA ALA A 44 10.31 4.95 -24.09
C ALA A 44 10.23 3.99 -22.90
N VAL A 45 10.00 2.70 -23.12
CA VAL A 45 10.09 1.68 -22.06
C VAL A 45 11.53 1.58 -21.53
N LYS A 46 12.55 1.64 -22.42
CA LYS A 46 13.96 1.64 -21.98
C LYS A 46 14.30 2.88 -21.14
N VAL A 47 13.76 4.05 -21.51
CA VAL A 47 13.94 5.26 -20.69
C VAL A 47 13.33 5.08 -19.30
N LEU A 48 12.10 4.59 -19.21
CA LEU A 48 11.45 4.33 -17.94
C LEU A 48 12.21 3.28 -17.12
N HIS A 49 12.70 2.23 -17.77
CA HIS A 49 13.56 1.22 -17.15
C HIS A 49 14.83 1.83 -16.56
N SER A 50 15.52 2.70 -17.33
CA SER A 50 16.72 3.40 -16.84
C SER A 50 16.42 4.27 -15.60
N ILE A 51 15.27 4.92 -15.56
CA ILE A 51 14.82 5.69 -14.40
C ILE A 51 14.58 4.76 -13.20
N CYS A 52 13.86 3.65 -13.39
CA CYS A 52 13.60 2.67 -12.33
C CYS A 52 14.91 2.07 -11.81
N GLN A 53 15.85 1.71 -12.68
CA GLN A 53 17.18 1.23 -12.26
C GLN A 53 17.96 2.29 -11.46
N LYS A 54 17.91 3.55 -11.89
CA LYS A 54 18.56 4.63 -11.14
C LYS A 54 17.96 4.78 -9.74
N ILE A 55 16.63 4.76 -9.63
CA ILE A 55 15.94 4.80 -8.32
C ILE A 55 16.38 3.61 -7.46
N TRP A 56 16.43 2.40 -8.05
CA TRP A 56 16.82 1.17 -7.34
C TRP A 56 18.23 1.26 -6.77
N LYS A 57 19.19 1.73 -7.58
CA LYS A 57 20.60 1.84 -7.19
C LYS A 57 20.89 2.97 -6.21
N THR A 58 20.25 4.13 -6.42
CA THR A 58 20.52 5.33 -5.62
C THR A 58 19.57 5.53 -4.45
N GLN A 59 18.45 4.79 -4.44
CA GLN A 59 17.32 4.95 -3.50
C GLN A 59 16.75 6.39 -3.49
N GLN A 60 17.03 7.15 -4.53
CA GLN A 60 16.56 8.53 -4.67
C GLN A 60 15.42 8.61 -5.69
N TRP A 61 14.25 8.97 -5.19
CA TRP A 61 13.06 9.17 -6.02
C TRP A 61 13.04 10.57 -6.63
N PRO A 62 12.61 10.72 -7.89
CA PRO A 62 12.34 12.04 -8.48
C PRO A 62 11.34 12.82 -7.62
N GLN A 63 11.56 14.15 -7.50
CA GLN A 63 10.70 14.98 -6.64
C GLN A 63 9.22 14.94 -7.06
N ASP A 64 8.94 14.91 -8.35
CA ASP A 64 7.57 14.83 -8.88
C ASP A 64 6.90 13.48 -8.57
N TRP A 65 7.67 12.42 -8.36
CA TRP A 65 7.13 11.11 -7.97
C TRP A 65 6.82 11.00 -6.48
N LYS A 66 7.42 11.87 -5.67
CA LYS A 66 7.14 11.98 -4.23
C LYS A 66 5.88 12.77 -3.92
N ARG A 67 5.35 13.52 -4.88
CA ARG A 67 4.17 14.37 -4.70
C ARG A 67 2.89 13.59 -5.01
N SER A 68 1.91 13.71 -4.13
CA SER A 68 0.57 13.17 -4.30
C SER A 68 -0.45 14.29 -4.32
N VAL A 69 -1.50 14.12 -5.10
CA VAL A 69 -2.68 14.98 -5.06
C VAL A 69 -3.73 14.26 -4.21
N PHE A 70 -4.15 14.89 -3.12
CA PHE A 70 -5.17 14.33 -2.24
C PHE A 70 -6.56 14.80 -2.66
N ILE A 71 -7.45 13.84 -2.87
CA ILE A 71 -8.86 14.10 -3.17
C ILE A 71 -9.69 13.71 -1.96
N PRO A 72 -10.42 14.65 -1.33
CA PRO A 72 -11.32 14.33 -0.24
C PRO A 72 -12.59 13.68 -0.77
N ILE A 73 -12.95 12.54 -0.22
CA ILE A 73 -14.20 11.82 -0.52
C ILE A 73 -15.13 11.93 0.68
N PRO A 74 -16.35 12.45 0.50
CA PRO A 74 -17.28 12.58 1.60
C PRO A 74 -17.76 11.21 2.10
N LYS A 75 -17.79 11.02 3.40
CA LYS A 75 -18.48 9.93 4.10
C LYS A 75 -19.92 10.35 4.38
N LYS A 76 -20.72 9.41 4.90
CA LYS A 76 -22.03 9.73 5.45
C LYS A 76 -21.87 10.62 6.67
N GLY A 77 -22.58 11.74 6.75
CA GLY A 77 -22.55 12.67 7.87
C GLY A 77 -22.61 14.12 7.44
N ASN A 78 -22.29 15.02 8.36
CA ASN A 78 -22.30 16.46 8.11
C ASN A 78 -21.12 16.84 7.18
N PRO A 79 -21.39 17.41 5.98
CA PRO A 79 -20.33 17.77 5.02
C PRO A 79 -19.44 18.94 5.48
N LYS A 80 -19.82 19.65 6.54
CA LYS A 80 -19.01 20.74 7.12
C LYS A 80 -17.91 20.25 8.06
N GLU A 81 -17.91 18.97 8.42
CA GLU A 81 -16.93 18.39 9.32
C GLU A 81 -15.83 17.66 8.55
N CYS A 82 -14.56 18.06 8.74
CA CYS A 82 -13.41 17.43 8.10
C CYS A 82 -13.27 15.94 8.47
N SER A 83 -13.73 15.51 9.64
CA SER A 83 -13.75 14.12 10.08
C SER A 83 -14.62 13.21 9.18
N ASN A 84 -15.59 13.79 8.50
CA ASN A 84 -16.50 13.09 7.58
C ASN A 84 -15.93 12.92 6.16
N TYR A 85 -14.64 13.16 5.98
CA TYR A 85 -13.97 12.92 4.71
C TYR A 85 -12.90 11.84 4.85
N SER A 86 -12.74 11.07 3.79
CA SER A 86 -11.61 10.15 3.58
C SER A 86 -10.81 10.67 2.41
N THR A 87 -9.49 10.66 2.50
CA THR A 87 -8.64 11.12 1.40
C THR A 87 -8.19 9.96 0.52
N ILE A 88 -8.15 10.19 -0.80
CA ILE A 88 -7.46 9.32 -1.75
C ILE A 88 -6.25 10.07 -2.29
N ALA A 89 -5.07 9.45 -2.18
CA ALA A 89 -3.84 9.99 -2.75
C ALA A 89 -3.70 9.52 -4.21
N LEU A 90 -3.64 10.48 -5.11
CA LEU A 90 -3.32 10.24 -6.52
C LEU A 90 -1.84 10.50 -6.77
N ILE A 91 -1.13 9.46 -7.15
CA ILE A 91 0.29 9.51 -7.52
C ILE A 91 0.45 9.39 -9.04
N SER A 92 1.62 9.80 -9.56
CA SER A 92 1.91 9.70 -11.00
C SER A 92 1.88 8.25 -11.49
N HIS A 93 1.48 8.03 -12.74
CA HIS A 93 1.49 6.68 -13.32
C HIS A 93 2.90 6.11 -13.44
N ALA A 94 3.90 6.95 -13.71
CA ALA A 94 5.29 6.52 -13.74
C ALA A 94 5.76 5.99 -12.37
N SER A 95 5.42 6.67 -11.26
CA SER A 95 5.73 6.15 -9.93
C SER A 95 4.97 4.86 -9.61
N LYS A 96 3.74 4.69 -10.11
CA LYS A 96 2.97 3.44 -9.95
C LYS A 96 3.68 2.25 -10.59
N VAL A 97 4.40 2.43 -11.71
CA VAL A 97 5.19 1.36 -12.34
C VAL A 97 6.22 0.84 -11.36
N MET A 98 7.02 1.72 -10.76
CA MET A 98 8.03 1.32 -9.77
C MET A 98 7.40 0.64 -8.57
N LEU A 99 6.31 1.20 -8.03
CA LEU A 99 5.59 0.60 -6.89
C LEU A 99 5.01 -0.77 -7.22
N LYS A 100 4.58 -1.01 -8.46
CA LYS A 100 4.10 -2.32 -8.89
C LYS A 100 5.21 -3.36 -8.93
N ILE A 101 6.40 -2.99 -9.38
CA ILE A 101 7.58 -3.86 -9.37
C ILE A 101 7.94 -4.21 -7.92
N LEU A 102 8.03 -3.20 -7.05
CA LEU A 102 8.30 -3.41 -5.62
C LEU A 102 7.23 -4.30 -4.97
N GLN A 103 5.96 -4.04 -5.25
CA GLN A 103 4.85 -4.84 -4.74
C GLN A 103 4.99 -6.31 -5.15
N ALA A 104 5.34 -6.59 -6.42
CA ALA A 104 5.48 -7.96 -6.91
C ALA A 104 6.63 -8.70 -6.22
N ARG A 105 7.77 -8.02 -6.03
CA ARG A 105 8.94 -8.58 -5.32
C ARG A 105 8.63 -8.85 -3.85
N LEU A 106 8.04 -7.87 -3.15
CA LEU A 106 7.65 -7.99 -1.75
C LEU A 106 6.55 -9.04 -1.54
N GLN A 107 5.65 -9.24 -2.51
CA GLN A 107 4.57 -10.20 -2.39
C GLN A 107 5.08 -11.63 -2.16
N GLN A 108 6.17 -12.01 -2.81
CA GLN A 108 6.79 -13.34 -2.62
C GLN A 108 7.33 -13.48 -1.20
N TYR A 109 8.05 -12.48 -0.72
CA TYR A 109 8.58 -12.44 0.63
C TYR A 109 7.45 -12.46 1.68
N MET A 110 6.46 -11.59 1.54
CA MET A 110 5.32 -11.52 2.45
C MET A 110 4.51 -12.83 2.50
N ASN A 111 4.43 -13.58 1.40
CA ASN A 111 3.76 -14.87 1.39
C ASN A 111 4.45 -15.90 2.28
N TYR A 112 5.76 -15.81 2.37
CA TYR A 112 6.57 -16.69 3.21
C TYR A 112 6.55 -16.24 4.69
N GLU A 113 6.84 -14.98 4.97
CA GLU A 113 7.01 -14.45 6.33
C GLU A 113 5.68 -14.24 7.07
N LEU A 114 4.61 -13.90 6.35
CA LEU A 114 3.32 -13.56 6.93
C LEU A 114 2.19 -14.48 6.46
N PRO A 115 2.25 -15.80 6.71
CA PRO A 115 1.27 -16.75 6.19
C PRO A 115 -0.15 -16.50 6.74
N ASN A 116 -0.28 -15.91 7.92
CA ASN A 116 -1.54 -15.64 8.59
C ASN A 116 -2.19 -14.29 8.22
N GLN A 117 -1.47 -13.45 7.47
CA GLN A 117 -2.02 -12.17 6.99
C GLN A 117 -3.20 -12.43 6.05
N ALA A 118 -4.39 -11.96 6.40
CA ALA A 118 -5.60 -12.11 5.60
C ALA A 118 -5.83 -10.94 4.65
N GLY A 119 -5.62 -9.71 5.13
CA GLY A 119 -5.86 -8.50 4.36
C GLY A 119 -4.84 -8.28 3.24
N PHE A 120 -5.28 -7.66 2.14
CA PHE A 120 -4.46 -7.29 0.99
C PHE A 120 -3.73 -8.46 0.31
N ARG A 121 -4.27 -9.66 0.41
CA ARG A 121 -3.72 -10.88 -0.18
C ARG A 121 -4.58 -11.41 -1.31
N LYS A 122 -3.94 -11.75 -2.44
CA LYS A 122 -4.61 -12.43 -3.55
C LYS A 122 -5.02 -13.85 -3.11
N GLY A 123 -6.27 -14.24 -3.40
CA GLY A 123 -6.80 -15.56 -3.05
C GLY A 123 -7.24 -15.71 -1.59
N ARG A 124 -7.25 -14.64 -0.80
CA ARG A 124 -7.86 -14.62 0.54
C ARG A 124 -9.20 -13.90 0.46
N GLU A 125 -10.27 -14.66 0.43
CA GLU A 125 -11.62 -14.09 0.31
C GLU A 125 -12.15 -13.63 1.67
N THR A 126 -12.94 -12.55 1.65
CA THR A 126 -13.61 -12.02 2.86
C THR A 126 -14.49 -13.09 3.52
N ARG A 127 -15.12 -13.93 2.71
CA ARG A 127 -15.99 -15.02 3.18
C ARG A 127 -15.26 -16.00 4.06
N ASP A 128 -14.06 -16.43 3.66
CA ASP A 128 -13.22 -17.37 4.43
C ASP A 128 -12.79 -16.74 5.75
N GLN A 129 -12.47 -15.43 5.72
CA GLN A 129 -12.05 -14.72 6.93
C GLN A 129 -13.21 -14.54 7.91
N ILE A 130 -14.42 -14.29 7.42
CA ILE A 130 -15.62 -14.26 8.27
C ILE A 130 -15.84 -15.62 8.93
N ALA A 131 -15.71 -16.72 8.19
CA ALA A 131 -15.84 -18.07 8.74
C ALA A 131 -14.80 -18.35 9.83
N ASN A 132 -13.53 -17.95 9.60
CA ASN A 132 -12.45 -18.06 10.58
C ASN A 132 -12.73 -17.23 11.83
N ILE A 133 -13.20 -16.00 11.69
CA ILE A 133 -13.57 -15.12 12.82
C ILE A 133 -14.71 -15.75 13.62
N CYS A 134 -15.77 -16.22 12.94
CA CYS A 134 -16.89 -16.87 13.60
C CYS A 134 -16.45 -18.13 14.39
N TRP A 135 -15.53 -18.92 13.82
CA TRP A 135 -14.98 -20.07 14.51
C TRP A 135 -14.15 -19.70 15.75
N ILE A 136 -13.30 -18.66 15.63
CA ILE A 136 -12.51 -18.12 16.74
C ILE A 136 -13.43 -17.59 17.86
N MET A 137 -14.49 -16.85 17.50
CA MET A 137 -15.44 -16.30 18.46
C MET A 137 -16.19 -17.40 19.24
N LYS A 138 -16.50 -18.54 18.60
CA LYS A 138 -17.13 -19.68 19.27
C LYS A 138 -16.20 -20.39 20.26
N LYS A 139 -14.87 -20.35 20.04
CA LYS A 139 -13.88 -21.05 20.87
C LYS A 139 -13.21 -20.22 21.94
N ALA A 140 -13.16 -18.91 21.78
CA ALA A 140 -12.45 -18.05 22.73
C ALA A 140 -13.11 -16.67 22.85
N ARG A 141 -13.16 -16.15 24.09
CA ARG A 141 -13.41 -14.71 24.30
C ARG A 141 -12.17 -13.96 23.82
N LYS A 142 -12.25 -13.32 22.65
CA LYS A 142 -11.15 -12.51 22.08
C LYS A 142 -11.59 -11.07 21.89
N PHE A 143 -10.63 -10.17 22.03
CA PHE A 143 -10.81 -8.75 21.72
C PHE A 143 -10.41 -8.50 20.28
N PHE A 144 -11.20 -7.70 19.57
CA PHE A 144 -10.87 -7.20 18.26
C PHE A 144 -10.42 -5.74 18.42
N ILE A 145 -9.33 -5.39 17.76
CA ILE A 145 -8.81 -4.02 17.75
C ILE A 145 -9.01 -3.47 16.35
N ASP A 146 -9.74 -2.38 16.25
CA ASP A 146 -9.90 -1.61 15.03
C ASP A 146 -9.23 -0.24 15.20
N TYR A 147 -8.36 0.11 14.28
CA TYR A 147 -7.62 1.36 14.32
C TYR A 147 -8.34 2.42 13.46
N ALA A 148 -8.76 3.51 14.08
CA ALA A 148 -9.22 4.66 13.34
C ALA A 148 -8.05 5.30 12.59
N LYS A 149 -8.17 5.42 11.25
CA LYS A 149 -7.13 6.04 10.40
C LYS A 149 -5.73 5.42 10.56
N ALA A 150 -5.65 4.08 10.59
CA ALA A 150 -4.40 3.35 10.85
C ALA A 150 -3.20 3.84 10.04
N PHE A 151 -3.39 4.11 8.75
CA PHE A 151 -2.31 4.58 7.86
C PHE A 151 -1.92 6.04 8.09
N ASP A 152 -2.85 6.90 8.52
CA ASP A 152 -2.59 8.31 8.77
C ASP A 152 -1.84 8.52 10.10
N CYS A 153 -1.86 7.51 10.99
CA CYS A 153 -1.25 7.55 12.32
C CYS A 153 0.14 6.91 12.40
N VAL A 154 0.69 6.46 11.27
CA VAL A 154 2.01 5.82 11.23
C VAL A 154 3.11 6.88 11.40
N ASP A 155 3.96 6.69 12.41
CA ASP A 155 5.19 7.47 12.56
C ASP A 155 6.30 6.86 11.68
N HIS A 156 6.55 7.50 10.55
CA HIS A 156 7.53 7.03 9.57
C HIS A 156 8.96 6.94 10.14
N ASN A 157 9.34 7.84 11.06
CA ASN A 157 10.68 7.80 11.66
C ASN A 157 10.85 6.57 12.57
N LYS A 158 9.80 6.21 13.31
CA LYS A 158 9.82 4.98 14.12
C LYS A 158 9.85 3.74 13.26
N LEU A 159 9.14 3.74 12.14
CA LEU A 159 9.14 2.62 11.19
C LEU A 159 10.53 2.38 10.63
N GLU A 160 11.21 3.44 10.14
CA GLU A 160 12.58 3.35 9.62
C GLU A 160 13.59 2.89 10.69
N ASN A 161 13.43 3.33 11.94
CA ASN A 161 14.33 2.92 13.02
C ASN A 161 14.14 1.43 13.39
N SER A 162 12.89 0.93 13.41
CA SER A 162 12.63 -0.47 13.71
C SER A 162 13.22 -1.42 12.64
N GLU A 163 13.26 -1.00 11.39
CA GLU A 163 13.91 -1.75 10.32
C GLU A 163 15.43 -1.82 10.48
N ARG A 164 16.07 -0.76 10.99
CA ARG A 164 17.52 -0.71 11.25
C ARG A 164 17.95 -1.59 12.42
N ASP A 165 17.12 -1.65 13.44
CA ASP A 165 17.41 -2.37 14.70
C ASP A 165 17.04 -3.86 14.60
N GLY A 166 16.45 -4.31 13.48
CA GLY A 166 16.03 -5.70 13.30
C GLY A 166 14.88 -6.12 14.24
N ASP A 167 14.26 -5.16 14.93
CA ASP A 167 13.13 -5.40 15.81
C ASP A 167 11.85 -5.51 14.98
N THR A 168 11.38 -6.73 14.80
CA THR A 168 10.14 -7.04 14.06
C THR A 168 8.86 -6.78 14.86
N ARG A 169 8.96 -6.17 16.05
CA ARG A 169 7.78 -5.79 16.81
C ARG A 169 7.08 -4.61 16.15
N PRO A 170 5.75 -4.65 15.97
CA PRO A 170 5.03 -3.51 15.45
C PRO A 170 5.22 -2.30 16.39
N PRO A 171 5.44 -1.08 15.84
CA PRO A 171 5.58 0.12 16.64
C PRO A 171 4.34 0.31 17.54
N ASP A 172 4.56 0.77 18.77
CA ASP A 172 3.48 1.11 19.71
C ASP A 172 2.61 2.22 19.11
N LEU A 173 1.60 1.85 18.37
CA LEU A 173 0.60 2.77 17.85
C LEU A 173 -0.30 3.21 19.00
N PRO A 174 -0.63 4.51 19.13
CA PRO A 174 -1.54 4.97 20.15
C PRO A 174 -2.90 4.28 19.98
N LEU A 175 -3.26 3.50 20.99
CA LEU A 175 -4.55 2.82 21.08
C LEU A 175 -5.62 3.85 21.44
N GLU A 176 -6.30 4.43 20.47
CA GLU A 176 -7.62 4.99 20.75
C GLU A 176 -8.59 3.81 20.94
N LYS A 177 -8.85 3.53 22.21
CA LYS A 177 -9.85 2.53 22.61
C LYS A 177 -11.24 3.07 22.28
N SER A 178 -11.73 2.81 21.08
CA SER A 178 -13.15 2.86 20.82
C SER A 178 -13.79 1.66 21.52
N ALA A 179 -14.18 1.85 22.78
CA ALA A 179 -14.91 0.85 23.53
C ALA A 179 -16.32 0.72 22.94
N TRP A 180 -16.54 -0.32 22.17
CA TRP A 180 -17.89 -0.80 21.91
C TRP A 180 -18.46 -1.34 23.23
N ARG A 181 -19.25 -0.51 23.91
CA ARG A 181 -20.13 -0.99 24.97
C ARG A 181 -21.17 -1.90 24.31
N SER A 182 -21.09 -3.20 24.60
CA SER A 182 -22.21 -4.10 24.41
C SER A 182 -23.33 -3.59 25.29
N GLY A 183 -24.36 -2.97 24.70
CA GLY A 183 -25.61 -2.70 25.38
C GLY A 183 -26.27 -4.02 25.73
N SER A 184 -26.17 -4.42 26.98
CA SER A 184 -27.06 -5.38 27.58
C SER A 184 -28.35 -4.63 27.89
N SER A 185 -29.33 -4.77 27.04
CA SER A 185 -30.73 -4.49 27.39
C SER A 185 -31.31 -5.71 28.10
N SER A 186 -31.70 -5.47 29.33
CA SER A 186 -32.59 -6.28 30.15
C SER A 186 -33.87 -6.60 29.39
#